data_0104267ac04ea4bea4d354a21f8305dd
#
_entry.id   0104267ac04ea4bea4d354a21f8305dd
#
_cell.length_a   1.000
_cell.length_b   1.000
_cell.length_c   1.000
_cell.angle_alpha   90.00
_cell.angle_beta   90.00
_cell.angle_gamma   90.00
#
_symmetry.space_group_name_H-M   'P 1'
#
loop_
_entity.id
_entity.type
_entity.pdbx_description
1 polymer ?
#
loop_
_entity_poly.entity_id
_entity_poly.type
_entity_poly.pdbx_seq_one_letter_code
_entity_poly.pdbx_strand_id
1 'polypeptide(L)'
;MATGDVIGILNADDRLEDGRVLSDIVRLFGCSKEKDDVDAVYGDVRFVRGEGTETVRYYSSKPWRPWMHNWGYMPAHPTVYVRREVFEKFGGYKLGYDISADFEWMVRILCREKIRAKYVPRCVVTMRLGGKSTAGLKAMLKLNRENVRANRENGYFCCLPMMLPKYAYKALGYLFRSGRRP
;
A
#
# COMPACT_ATOMS: atom_id res chain seq x y z
N MET A 1 -4.28 15.59 -15.35
CA MET A 1 -3.91 14.17 -15.38
C MET A 1 -2.39 14.05 -15.36
N ALA A 2 -1.85 13.03 -14.70
CA ALA A 2 -0.41 12.76 -14.76
C ALA A 2 -0.01 12.33 -16.19
N THR A 3 1.08 12.89 -16.71
CA THR A 3 1.57 12.63 -18.08
C THR A 3 2.84 11.78 -18.13
N GLY A 4 3.44 11.48 -16.97
CA GLY A 4 4.64 10.63 -16.87
C GLY A 4 4.35 9.16 -17.16
N ASP A 5 5.38 8.39 -17.51
CA ASP A 5 5.27 6.96 -17.84
C ASP A 5 5.07 6.09 -16.59
N VAL A 6 5.51 6.58 -15.44
CA VAL A 6 5.33 5.94 -14.14
C VAL A 6 4.58 6.88 -13.21
N ILE A 7 3.53 6.37 -12.57
CA ILE A 7 2.67 7.12 -11.67
C ILE A 7 2.83 6.59 -10.25
N GLY A 8 3.11 7.48 -9.30
CA GLY A 8 3.05 7.27 -7.87
C GLY A 8 2.16 8.31 -7.22
N ILE A 9 1.52 7.99 -6.09
CA ILE A 9 0.65 8.89 -5.36
C ILE A 9 1.24 9.13 -3.98
N LEU A 10 1.55 10.39 -3.71
CA LEU A 10 2.03 10.84 -2.40
C LEU A 10 0.97 11.75 -1.79
N ASN A 11 0.52 11.47 -0.57
CA ASN A 11 -0.43 12.34 0.12
C ASN A 11 0.25 13.64 0.56
N ALA A 12 -0.55 14.67 0.82
CA ALA A 12 -0.05 16.01 1.11
C ALA A 12 0.81 16.12 2.39
N ASP A 13 0.61 15.22 3.35
CA ASP A 13 1.32 15.13 4.62
C ASP A 13 2.44 14.08 4.65
N ASP A 14 2.62 13.35 3.54
CA ASP A 14 3.66 12.35 3.37
C ASP A 14 4.88 12.93 2.65
N ARG A 15 6.03 12.32 2.84
CA ARG A 15 7.27 12.69 2.13
C ARG A 15 8.04 11.46 1.68
N LEU A 16 8.79 11.60 0.59
CA LEU A 16 9.78 10.60 0.20
C LEU A 16 10.84 10.45 1.29
N GLU A 17 11.33 9.24 1.48
CA GLU A 17 12.32 8.95 2.52
C GLU A 17 13.61 9.75 2.34
N ASP A 18 14.10 9.81 1.11
CA ASP A 18 15.28 10.58 0.73
C ASP A 18 15.27 10.97 -0.77
N GLY A 19 16.26 11.77 -1.20
CA GLY A 19 16.37 12.25 -2.58
C GLY A 19 16.69 11.17 -3.62
N ARG A 20 17.02 9.94 -3.22
CA ARG A 20 17.36 8.83 -4.14
C ARG A 20 16.17 7.94 -4.44
N VAL A 21 15.08 8.05 -3.72
CA VAL A 21 13.88 7.18 -3.88
C VAL A 21 13.42 7.15 -5.33
N LEU A 22 13.20 8.30 -5.95
CA LEU A 22 12.70 8.35 -7.32
C LEU A 22 13.68 7.76 -8.33
N SER A 23 14.97 8.05 -8.21
CA SER A 23 15.99 7.48 -9.10
C SER A 23 16.08 5.96 -8.98
N ASP A 24 15.97 5.42 -7.77
CA ASP A 24 15.99 3.98 -7.54
C ASP A 24 14.74 3.29 -8.13
N ILE A 25 13.57 3.93 -7.99
CA ILE A 25 12.32 3.44 -8.59
C ILE A 25 12.40 3.47 -10.11
N VAL A 26 12.83 4.58 -10.72
CA VAL A 26 12.94 4.72 -12.18
C VAL A 26 13.87 3.67 -12.76
N ARG A 27 15.00 3.39 -12.11
CA ARG A 27 15.94 2.33 -12.55
C ARG A 27 15.26 0.97 -12.67
N LEU A 28 14.31 0.64 -11.77
CA LEU A 28 13.62 -0.65 -11.81
C LEU A 28 12.66 -0.78 -13.01
N PHE A 29 12.14 0.35 -13.51
CA PHE A 29 11.33 0.37 -14.72
C PHE A 29 12.16 0.45 -16.00
N GLY A 30 13.37 1.01 -15.94
CA GLY A 30 14.22 1.27 -17.10
C GLY A 30 15.29 0.21 -17.40
N CYS A 31 15.67 -0.62 -16.42
CA CYS A 31 16.73 -1.62 -16.59
C CYS A 31 16.28 -2.89 -17.32
N SER A 32 15.03 -2.99 -17.72
CA SER A 32 14.45 -4.21 -18.31
C SER A 32 14.30 -4.08 -19.83
N LYS A 33 15.42 -4.18 -20.55
CA LYS A 33 15.38 -4.53 -21.99
C LYS A 33 15.18 -6.04 -22.22
N GLU A 34 15.15 -6.84 -21.16
CA GLU A 34 14.98 -8.29 -21.22
C GLU A 34 13.90 -8.75 -20.25
N LYS A 35 12.91 -9.47 -20.76
CA LYS A 35 11.91 -10.39 -20.15
C LYS A 35 11.28 -10.11 -18.77
N ASP A 36 11.81 -9.19 -17.94
CA ASP A 36 11.29 -8.83 -16.62
C ASP A 36 10.65 -7.45 -16.62
N ASP A 37 9.77 -7.19 -17.57
CA ASP A 37 9.04 -5.93 -17.65
C ASP A 37 8.14 -5.78 -16.41
N VAL A 38 8.56 -4.92 -15.50
CA VAL A 38 7.85 -4.66 -14.23
C VAL A 38 6.73 -3.66 -14.50
N ASP A 39 5.51 -4.03 -14.15
CA ASP A 39 4.33 -3.16 -14.28
C ASP A 39 4.15 -2.25 -13.06
N ALA A 40 4.60 -2.73 -11.88
CA ALA A 40 4.55 -1.98 -10.62
C ALA A 40 5.74 -2.29 -9.70
N VAL A 41 6.09 -1.34 -8.86
CA VAL A 41 7.00 -1.54 -7.74
C VAL A 41 6.36 -1.03 -6.45
N TYR A 42 6.73 -1.63 -5.32
CA TYR A 42 6.27 -1.20 -3.99
C TYR A 42 7.34 -1.44 -2.95
N GLY A 43 7.37 -0.63 -1.90
CA GLY A 43 8.37 -0.72 -0.85
C GLY A 43 7.76 -0.59 0.54
N ASP A 44 8.60 -0.21 1.49
CA ASP A 44 8.23 -0.06 2.89
C ASP A 44 7.89 1.39 3.22
N VAL A 45 7.14 1.59 4.31
CA VAL A 45 6.80 2.90 4.86
C VAL A 45 7.17 2.96 6.34
N ARG A 46 7.66 4.11 6.77
CA ARG A 46 7.82 4.43 8.18
C ARG A 46 6.87 5.53 8.61
N PHE A 47 6.45 5.47 9.85
CA PHE A 47 5.57 6.46 10.46
C PHE A 47 6.34 7.27 11.49
N VAL A 48 6.17 8.59 11.45
CA VAL A 48 6.76 9.54 12.38
C VAL A 48 5.68 10.34 13.10
N ARG A 49 6.01 10.93 14.25
CA ARG A 49 5.11 11.80 15.01
C ARG A 49 5.40 13.26 14.65
N GLY A 50 4.39 13.99 14.22
CA GLY A 50 4.50 15.40 13.86
C GLY A 50 5.55 15.63 12.77
N GLU A 51 6.39 16.64 12.92
CA GLU A 51 7.51 16.94 12.01
C GLU A 51 8.82 16.22 12.38
N GLY A 52 8.76 15.38 13.41
CA GLY A 52 9.93 14.66 13.91
C GLY A 52 10.49 13.65 12.91
N THR A 53 11.72 13.24 13.16
CA THR A 53 12.42 12.18 12.40
C THR A 53 12.34 10.82 13.08
N GLU A 54 11.89 10.79 14.35
CA GLU A 54 11.81 9.57 15.15
C GLU A 54 10.73 8.62 14.58
N THR A 55 11.16 7.41 14.23
CA THR A 55 10.28 6.37 13.73
C THR A 55 9.44 5.79 14.86
N VAL A 56 8.14 6.02 14.84
CA VAL A 56 7.18 5.44 15.78
C VAL A 56 6.76 4.04 15.36
N ARG A 57 6.67 3.80 14.05
CA ARG A 57 6.25 2.51 13.47
C ARG A 57 6.90 2.33 12.11
N TYR A 58 7.28 1.09 11.81
CA TYR A 58 7.72 0.65 10.49
C TYR A 58 6.75 -0.38 9.94
N TYR A 59 6.34 -0.24 8.68
CA TYR A 59 5.52 -1.20 7.98
C TYR A 59 6.29 -1.71 6.76
N SER A 60 6.68 -2.99 6.82
CA SER A 60 7.32 -3.64 5.67
C SER A 60 6.27 -4.32 4.80
N SER A 61 6.35 -4.06 3.51
CA SER A 61 5.54 -4.74 2.49
C SER A 61 6.17 -6.06 2.03
N LYS A 62 7.39 -6.40 2.49
CA LYS A 62 8.12 -7.63 2.12
C LYS A 62 7.33 -8.93 2.34
N PRO A 63 6.62 -9.12 3.49
CA PRO A 63 5.87 -10.35 3.73
C PRO A 63 4.56 -10.44 2.94
N TRP A 64 4.14 -9.36 2.28
CA TRP A 64 2.88 -9.34 1.56
C TRP A 64 2.85 -10.39 0.43
N ARG A 65 1.70 -11.02 0.29
CA ARG A 65 1.38 -11.97 -0.78
C ARG A 65 -0.04 -11.71 -1.29
N PRO A 66 -0.36 -11.96 -2.57
CA PRO A 66 -1.67 -11.64 -3.15
C PRO A 66 -2.86 -12.15 -2.32
N TRP A 67 -2.84 -13.38 -1.82
CA TRP A 67 -3.93 -13.96 -1.03
C TRP A 67 -4.21 -13.23 0.30
N MET A 68 -3.28 -12.40 0.81
CA MET A 68 -3.44 -11.66 2.06
C MET A 68 -4.46 -10.52 1.96
N HIS A 69 -4.90 -10.15 0.74
CA HIS A 69 -5.98 -9.18 0.55
C HIS A 69 -7.27 -9.60 1.26
N ASN A 70 -7.56 -10.90 1.35
CA ASN A 70 -8.72 -11.43 2.08
C ASN A 70 -8.70 -11.10 3.57
N TRP A 71 -7.54 -10.82 4.14
CA TRP A 71 -7.35 -10.38 5.51
C TRP A 71 -7.17 -8.87 5.64
N GLY A 72 -7.39 -8.12 4.56
CA GLY A 72 -7.24 -6.68 4.50
C GLY A 72 -5.80 -6.19 4.56
N TYR A 73 -4.83 -7.01 4.13
CA TYR A 73 -3.45 -6.60 3.94
C TYR A 73 -3.20 -6.22 2.49
N MET A 74 -2.40 -5.17 2.31
CA MET A 74 -1.91 -4.70 1.01
C MET A 74 -0.51 -4.10 1.19
N PRO A 75 0.28 -3.94 0.12
CA PRO A 75 1.45 -3.09 0.17
C PRO A 75 1.11 -1.68 0.65
N ALA A 76 2.07 -0.98 1.22
CA ALA A 76 1.84 0.40 1.64
C ALA A 76 1.54 1.27 0.42
N HIS A 77 0.27 1.72 0.29
CA HIS A 77 -0.23 2.42 -0.90
C HIS A 77 0.67 3.59 -1.37
N PRO A 78 1.18 4.50 -0.50
CA PRO A 78 2.01 5.61 -0.94
C PRO A 78 3.37 5.17 -1.51
N THR A 79 3.75 3.90 -1.33
CA THR A 79 5.02 3.36 -1.86
C THR A 79 4.84 2.66 -3.21
N VAL A 80 3.61 2.61 -3.72
CA VAL A 80 3.29 1.90 -4.96
C VAL A 80 3.44 2.84 -6.15
N TYR A 81 4.32 2.46 -7.07
CA TYR A 81 4.52 3.13 -8.35
C TYR A 81 4.16 2.15 -9.45
N VAL A 82 3.41 2.60 -10.43
CA VAL A 82 2.93 1.75 -11.53
C VAL A 82 3.15 2.42 -12.88
N ARG A 83 3.29 1.65 -13.93
CA ARG A 83 3.26 2.18 -15.29
C ARG A 83 1.92 2.84 -15.56
N ARG A 84 1.92 3.97 -16.28
CA ARG A 84 0.69 4.67 -16.68
C ARG A 84 -0.28 3.76 -17.42
N GLU A 85 0.24 2.87 -18.25
CA GLU A 85 -0.53 1.87 -19.01
C GLU A 85 -1.42 1.00 -18.11
N VAL A 86 -1.04 0.75 -16.85
CA VAL A 86 -1.86 0.02 -15.88
C VAL A 86 -3.15 0.79 -15.57
N PHE A 87 -3.04 2.12 -15.39
CA PHE A 87 -4.22 2.98 -15.20
C PHE A 87 -5.09 3.06 -16.47
N GLU A 88 -4.46 3.13 -17.63
CA GLU A 88 -5.16 3.20 -18.90
C GLU A 88 -5.92 1.89 -19.19
N LYS A 89 -5.30 0.75 -18.92
CA LYS A 89 -5.86 -0.58 -19.19
C LYS A 89 -6.89 -1.01 -18.15
N PHE A 90 -6.63 -0.80 -16.88
CA PHE A 90 -7.45 -1.34 -15.78
C PHE A 90 -8.27 -0.27 -15.05
N GLY A 91 -8.13 1.00 -15.45
CA GLY A 91 -8.82 2.13 -14.83
C GLY A 91 -8.19 2.59 -13.51
N GLY A 92 -8.59 3.80 -13.09
CA GLY A 92 -8.18 4.40 -11.82
C GLY A 92 -9.01 3.94 -10.62
N TYR A 93 -9.03 4.77 -9.57
CA TYR A 93 -9.80 4.51 -8.36
C TYR A 93 -11.29 4.57 -8.63
N LYS A 94 -12.04 3.58 -8.10
CA LYS A 94 -13.50 3.57 -8.19
C LYS A 94 -14.12 4.63 -7.28
N LEU A 95 -15.15 5.30 -7.78
CA LEU A 95 -16.00 6.16 -6.97
C LEU A 95 -16.88 5.34 -6.02
N GLY A 96 -17.36 5.97 -4.95
CA GLY A 96 -18.21 5.32 -3.95
C GLY A 96 -17.48 4.53 -2.87
N TYR A 97 -16.17 4.69 -2.79
CA TYR A 97 -15.33 4.30 -1.65
C TYR A 97 -14.87 5.56 -0.92
N ASP A 98 -15.12 5.64 0.38
CA ASP A 98 -14.75 6.82 1.16
C ASP A 98 -13.35 6.68 1.80
N ILE A 99 -12.93 5.43 2.09
CA ILE A 99 -11.66 5.14 2.80
C ILE A 99 -10.79 4.17 2.00
N SER A 100 -11.37 3.16 1.34
CA SER A 100 -10.65 2.00 0.78
C SER A 100 -10.60 1.98 -0.74
N ALA A 101 -10.64 3.13 -1.41
CA ALA A 101 -10.51 3.20 -2.86
C ALA A 101 -9.14 2.68 -3.34
N ASP A 102 -8.10 2.94 -2.58
CA ASP A 102 -6.74 2.44 -2.78
C ASP A 102 -6.66 0.92 -2.63
N PHE A 103 -7.32 0.38 -1.59
CA PHE A 103 -7.38 -1.06 -1.37
C PHE A 103 -8.11 -1.78 -2.51
N GLU A 104 -9.28 -1.26 -2.96
CA GLU A 104 -10.00 -1.82 -4.10
C GLU A 104 -9.12 -1.87 -5.35
N TRP A 105 -8.48 -0.73 -5.66
CA TRP A 105 -7.63 -0.63 -6.82
C TRP A 105 -6.46 -1.61 -6.76
N MET A 106 -5.81 -1.75 -5.61
CA MET A 106 -4.69 -2.69 -5.45
C MET A 106 -5.13 -4.15 -5.51
N VAL A 107 -6.28 -4.52 -4.95
CA VAL A 107 -6.85 -5.87 -5.12
C VAL A 107 -7.10 -6.16 -6.59
N ARG A 108 -7.63 -5.19 -7.33
CA ARG A 108 -7.89 -5.32 -8.76
C ARG A 108 -6.60 -5.55 -9.53
N ILE A 109 -5.63 -4.65 -9.46
CA ILE A 109 -4.42 -4.75 -10.29
C ILE A 109 -3.46 -5.86 -9.84
N LEU A 110 -3.23 -6.03 -8.53
CA LEU A 110 -2.23 -6.97 -8.03
C LEU A 110 -2.75 -8.40 -7.88
N CYS A 111 -4.04 -8.57 -7.57
CA CYS A 111 -4.59 -9.89 -7.25
C CYS A 111 -5.45 -10.44 -8.39
N ARG A 112 -6.39 -9.64 -8.93
CA ARG A 112 -7.28 -10.05 -10.00
C ARG A 112 -6.56 -10.05 -11.36
N GLU A 113 -5.96 -8.94 -11.75
CA GLU A 113 -5.28 -8.75 -13.03
C GLU A 113 -3.84 -9.29 -13.02
N LYS A 114 -3.29 -9.52 -11.82
CA LYS A 114 -1.98 -10.15 -11.58
C LYS A 114 -0.84 -9.47 -12.34
N ILE A 115 -0.82 -8.14 -12.34
CA ILE A 115 0.27 -7.38 -12.93
C ILE A 115 1.61 -7.77 -12.28
N ARG A 116 2.71 -7.61 -13.01
CA ARG A 116 4.06 -7.94 -12.51
C ARG A 116 4.55 -6.86 -11.54
N ALA A 117 4.40 -7.12 -10.26
CA ALA A 117 4.80 -6.20 -9.19
C ALA A 117 6.06 -6.70 -8.48
N LYS A 118 7.03 -5.80 -8.26
CA LYS A 118 8.31 -6.09 -7.60
C LYS A 118 8.44 -5.34 -6.29
N TYR A 119 8.85 -6.05 -5.24
CA TYR A 119 9.18 -5.44 -3.96
C TYR A 119 10.55 -4.79 -3.98
N VAL A 120 10.64 -3.56 -3.49
CA VAL A 120 11.88 -2.79 -3.30
C VAL A 120 12.24 -2.86 -1.82
N PRO A 121 13.39 -3.44 -1.43
CA PRO A 121 13.74 -3.70 -0.03
C PRO A 121 14.27 -2.44 0.67
N ARG A 122 13.47 -1.38 0.68
CA ARG A 122 13.81 -0.12 1.36
C ARG A 122 12.55 0.65 1.78
N CYS A 123 12.74 1.57 2.72
CA CYS A 123 11.75 2.59 3.01
C CYS A 123 11.65 3.57 1.82
N VAL A 124 10.45 3.77 1.32
CA VAL A 124 10.16 4.66 0.19
C VAL A 124 9.52 5.95 0.67
N VAL A 125 8.62 5.85 1.66
CA VAL A 125 7.82 6.98 2.14
C VAL A 125 7.88 7.07 3.66
N THR A 126 7.99 8.30 4.15
CA THR A 126 7.77 8.66 5.55
C THR A 126 6.39 9.28 5.68
N MET A 127 5.51 8.63 6.45
CA MET A 127 4.15 9.07 6.74
C MET A 127 4.04 9.70 8.13
N ARG A 128 3.21 10.72 8.28
CA ARG A 128 2.82 11.24 9.59
C ARG A 128 1.74 10.36 10.22
N LEU A 129 1.82 10.19 11.55
CA LEU A 129 0.75 9.54 12.29
C LEU A 129 -0.47 10.46 12.37
N GLY A 130 -1.62 9.94 11.98
CA GLY A 130 -2.91 10.63 12.03
C GLY A 130 -3.55 10.68 10.64
N GLY A 131 -4.66 10.05 10.44
CA GLY A 131 -5.37 10.03 9.16
C GLY A 131 -6.81 9.57 9.32
N LYS A 132 -7.64 9.75 8.29
CA LYS A 132 -9.07 9.39 8.28
C LYS A 132 -9.33 7.91 8.65
N SER A 133 -8.42 7.02 8.31
CA SER A 133 -8.55 5.58 8.59
C SER A 133 -8.35 5.19 10.06
N THR A 134 -7.85 6.11 10.90
CA THR A 134 -7.58 5.88 12.34
C THR A 134 -8.59 6.57 13.26
N ALA A 135 -9.62 7.20 12.74
CA ALA A 135 -10.56 8.04 13.48
C ALA A 135 -11.65 7.25 14.24
N GLY A 136 -11.28 6.17 14.96
CA GLY A 136 -12.18 5.45 15.88
C GLY A 136 -12.93 4.25 15.28
N LEU A 137 -13.78 3.63 16.12
CA LEU A 137 -14.48 2.37 15.78
C LEU A 137 -15.37 2.46 14.54
N LYS A 138 -16.06 3.59 14.35
CA LYS A 138 -16.93 3.78 13.16
C LYS A 138 -16.12 3.78 11.86
N ALA A 139 -14.98 4.46 11.84
CA ALA A 139 -14.09 4.47 10.68
C ALA A 139 -13.49 3.08 10.42
N MET A 140 -13.12 2.36 11.48
CA MET A 140 -12.64 0.99 11.38
C MET A 140 -13.68 0.02 10.80
N LEU A 141 -14.93 0.11 11.25
CA LEU A 141 -16.04 -0.71 10.73
C LEU A 141 -16.31 -0.37 9.26
N LYS A 142 -16.30 0.92 8.89
CA LYS A 142 -16.46 1.38 7.51
C LYS A 142 -15.35 0.85 6.63
N LEU A 143 -14.09 1.03 7.04
CA LEU A 143 -12.92 0.48 6.35
C LEU A 143 -13.06 -1.02 6.07
N ASN A 144 -13.45 -1.81 7.10
CA ASN A 144 -13.59 -3.25 6.93
C ASN A 144 -14.74 -3.62 6.00
N ARG A 145 -15.87 -2.91 6.05
CA ARG A 145 -16.99 -3.13 5.12
C ARG A 145 -16.58 -2.81 3.68
N GLU A 146 -15.88 -1.71 3.48
CA GLU A 146 -15.36 -1.34 2.17
C GLU A 146 -14.32 -2.36 1.66
N ASN A 147 -13.42 -2.86 2.51
CA ASN A 147 -12.46 -3.90 2.13
C ASN A 147 -13.17 -5.22 1.74
N VAL A 148 -14.19 -5.61 2.49
CA VAL A 148 -15.02 -6.80 2.14
C VAL A 148 -15.71 -6.58 0.79
N ARG A 149 -16.30 -5.40 0.59
CA ARG A 149 -16.93 -5.02 -0.67
C ARG A 149 -15.93 -5.07 -1.83
N ALA A 150 -14.75 -4.46 -1.65
CA ALA A 150 -13.68 -4.45 -2.64
C ALA A 150 -13.26 -5.85 -3.07
N ASN A 151 -13.09 -6.77 -2.11
CA ASN A 151 -12.79 -8.17 -2.41
C ASN A 151 -13.89 -8.82 -3.24
N ARG A 152 -15.15 -8.66 -2.84
CA ARG A 152 -16.31 -9.26 -3.53
C ARG A 152 -16.49 -8.71 -4.94
N GLU A 153 -16.35 -7.41 -5.13
CA GLU A 153 -16.40 -6.77 -6.46
C GLU A 153 -15.29 -7.25 -7.40
N ASN A 154 -14.18 -7.72 -6.83
CA ASN A 154 -13.08 -8.31 -7.59
C ASN A 154 -13.16 -9.85 -7.71
N GLY A 155 -14.29 -10.46 -7.32
CA GLY A 155 -14.53 -11.88 -7.48
C GLY A 155 -14.00 -12.78 -6.36
N TYR A 156 -13.56 -12.21 -5.23
CA TYR A 156 -13.03 -12.96 -4.11
C TYR A 156 -14.06 -13.12 -2.99
N PHE A 157 -14.17 -14.33 -2.44
CA PHE A 157 -14.95 -14.53 -1.22
C PHE A 157 -14.27 -13.82 -0.06
N CYS A 158 -15.02 -12.97 0.65
CA CYS A 158 -14.55 -12.26 1.82
C CYS A 158 -15.72 -11.93 2.76
N CYS A 159 -15.46 -11.94 4.08
CA CYS A 159 -16.41 -11.57 5.11
C CYS A 159 -15.72 -10.80 6.26
N LEU A 160 -16.50 -10.11 7.09
CA LEU A 160 -15.96 -9.27 8.17
C LEU A 160 -15.04 -10.01 9.16
N PRO A 161 -15.34 -11.25 9.60
CA PRO A 161 -14.42 -11.98 10.47
C PRO A 161 -13.04 -12.19 9.89
N MET A 162 -12.90 -12.31 8.56
CA MET A 162 -11.59 -12.46 7.90
C MET A 162 -10.72 -11.20 8.03
N MET A 163 -11.29 -10.05 8.39
CA MET A 163 -10.54 -8.82 8.64
C MET A 163 -9.92 -8.74 10.04
N LEU A 164 -10.29 -9.64 10.97
CA LEU A 164 -9.83 -9.60 12.37
C LEU A 164 -8.32 -9.89 12.54
N PRO A 165 -7.70 -10.84 11.82
CA PRO A 165 -6.29 -11.18 12.01
C PRO A 165 -5.33 -9.99 11.87
N LYS A 166 -5.65 -9.01 11.02
CA LYS A 166 -4.80 -7.81 10.88
C LYS A 166 -4.70 -6.98 12.17
N TYR A 167 -5.73 -7.00 13.02
CA TYR A 167 -5.71 -6.26 14.29
C TYR A 167 -4.89 -6.99 15.34
N ALA A 168 -4.99 -8.33 15.39
CA ALA A 168 -4.12 -9.15 16.23
C ALA A 168 -2.65 -8.96 15.84
N TYR A 169 -2.32 -9.00 14.55
CA TYR A 169 -0.97 -8.75 14.06
C TYR A 169 -0.46 -7.34 14.42
N LYS A 170 -1.31 -6.32 14.28
CA LYS A 170 -0.96 -4.95 14.70
C LYS A 170 -0.69 -4.87 16.20
N ALA A 171 -1.53 -5.49 17.04
CA ALA A 171 -1.38 -5.51 18.49
C ALA A 171 -0.07 -6.21 18.90
N LEU A 172 0.23 -7.37 18.32
CA LEU A 172 1.48 -8.08 18.53
C LEU A 172 2.69 -7.23 18.13
N GLY A 173 2.62 -6.51 17.02
CA GLY A 173 3.68 -5.60 16.58
C GLY A 173 3.98 -4.47 17.58
N TYR A 174 3.01 -4.03 18.36
CA TYR A 174 3.24 -3.07 19.45
C TYR A 174 3.88 -3.74 20.68
N LEU A 175 3.51 -4.98 21.01
CA LEU A 175 4.05 -5.71 22.16
C LEU A 175 5.51 -6.14 21.96
N PHE A 176 5.87 -6.59 20.77
CA PHE A 176 7.24 -7.02 20.46
C PHE A 176 8.22 -5.88 20.16
N ARG A 177 7.77 -4.64 20.09
CA ARG A 177 8.60 -3.49 19.74
C ARG A 177 9.32 -2.85 20.92
N SER A 178 8.99 -3.21 22.16
CA SER A 178 9.69 -2.74 23.36
C SER A 178 11.12 -3.34 23.52
N GLY A 179 11.54 -4.26 22.63
CA GLY A 179 12.82 -4.97 22.73
C GLY A 179 13.87 -4.67 21.64
N ARG A 180 13.57 -3.85 20.62
CA ARG A 180 14.56 -3.51 19.58
C ARG A 180 14.62 -2.01 19.37
N ARG A 181 15.44 -1.36 20.17
CA ARG A 181 16.09 -0.10 19.81
C ARG A 181 17.28 -0.43 18.90
N PRO A 182 17.48 0.30 17.79
CA PRO A 182 18.69 0.21 17.01
C PRO A 182 19.86 0.76 17.81
#